data_a039e73b3d03c3974b2d979057d9e873
#
_entry.id   a039e73b3d03c3974b2d979057d9e873
#
_cell.length_a   1.000
_cell.length_b   1.000
_cell.length_c   1.000
_cell.angle_alpha   90.00
_cell.angle_beta   90.00
_cell.angle_gamma   90.00
#
_symmetry.space_group_name_H-M   'P 1'
#
loop_
_entity.id
_entity.type
_entity.pdbx_description
1 polymer ?
#
loop_
_entity_poly.entity_id
_entity_poly.type
_entity_poly.pdbx_seq_one_letter_code
_entity_poly.pdbx_strand_id
1 'polypeptide(L)'
;MTQTLSIILAQYYPDKTQLRHTLDSLLMQDTYDFELIIADDGSPEDYWNDTRAYLAAHGFTNVRLSKNKVNQGTVTNMLHAVELASGQWIAGISPGDYVYDVSTIRWVLDMLRKDAPQVAFGKAAYYRQEADGTLVQLPGETPFDRTPYDADHYDNKTIRRNVLLYDDGISGVETMYDRALFLDALQKMNGRVRFAEDFATRMFAVRGVPIRCYDRI
;
A
#
# COMPACT_ATOMS: atom_id res chain seq x y z
N MET A 1 -6.58 4.46 -21.82
CA MET A 1 -5.81 5.44 -21.00
C MET A 1 -5.06 4.66 -19.95
N THR A 2 -3.81 4.97 -19.69
CA THR A 2 -3.04 4.32 -18.63
C THR A 2 -3.59 4.78 -17.29
N GLN A 3 -3.90 3.85 -16.40
CA GLN A 3 -4.38 4.16 -15.05
C GLN A 3 -3.28 4.89 -14.26
N THR A 4 -3.64 5.87 -13.42
CA THR A 4 -2.66 6.58 -12.59
C THR A 4 -2.22 5.73 -11.40
N LEU A 5 -3.18 5.14 -10.68
CA LEU A 5 -2.94 4.42 -9.43
C LEU A 5 -3.56 3.03 -9.47
N SER A 6 -2.80 2.01 -9.06
CA SER A 6 -3.31 0.69 -8.71
C SER A 6 -3.19 0.52 -7.20
N ILE A 7 -4.30 0.24 -6.55
CA ILE A 7 -4.35 -0.17 -5.14
C ILE A 7 -4.35 -1.69 -5.08
N ILE A 8 -3.40 -2.27 -4.36
CA ILE A 8 -3.31 -3.72 -4.18
C ILE A 8 -3.79 -4.05 -2.78
N LEU A 9 -4.93 -4.76 -2.68
CA LEU A 9 -5.44 -5.31 -1.44
C LEU A 9 -4.85 -6.70 -1.26
N ALA A 10 -3.80 -6.79 -0.43
CA ALA A 10 -3.09 -8.04 -0.16
C ALA A 10 -3.77 -8.80 0.97
N GLN A 11 -4.15 -10.07 0.70
CA GLN A 11 -4.86 -10.90 1.66
C GLN A 11 -4.43 -12.36 1.65
N TYR A 12 -4.56 -12.99 2.81
CA TYR A 12 -4.53 -14.44 2.99
C TYR A 12 -5.48 -14.84 4.11
N TYR A 13 -6.56 -15.55 3.77
CA TYR A 13 -7.59 -16.00 4.72
C TYR A 13 -8.05 -14.86 5.67
N PRO A 14 -8.53 -13.72 5.09
CA PRO A 14 -8.85 -12.54 5.87
C PRO A 14 -10.09 -12.75 6.74
N ASP A 15 -10.17 -12.03 7.85
CA ASP A 15 -11.42 -11.81 8.54
C ASP A 15 -12.40 -11.07 7.61
N LYS A 16 -13.61 -11.60 7.45
CA LYS A 16 -14.62 -11.07 6.51
C LYS A 16 -15.11 -9.69 6.91
N THR A 17 -15.17 -9.39 8.20
CA THR A 17 -15.60 -8.08 8.70
C THR A 17 -14.52 -7.04 8.42
N GLN A 18 -13.25 -7.36 8.71
CA GLN A 18 -12.14 -6.47 8.41
C GLN A 18 -12.02 -6.21 6.90
N LEU A 19 -12.11 -7.26 6.07
CA LEU A 19 -12.11 -7.12 4.62
C LEU A 19 -13.25 -6.19 4.17
N ARG A 20 -14.46 -6.35 4.70
CA ARG A 20 -15.61 -5.51 4.38
C ARG A 20 -15.35 -4.05 4.73
N HIS A 21 -14.86 -3.76 5.92
CA HIS A 21 -14.56 -2.39 6.35
C HIS A 21 -13.48 -1.74 5.48
N THR A 22 -12.44 -2.49 5.08
CA THR A 22 -11.43 -1.99 4.14
C THR A 22 -12.07 -1.61 2.80
N LEU A 23 -12.92 -2.49 2.25
CA LEU A 23 -13.65 -2.20 1.00
C LEU A 23 -14.57 -0.98 1.14
N ASP A 24 -15.27 -0.84 2.27
CA ASP A 24 -16.13 0.31 2.56
C ASP A 24 -15.34 1.62 2.54
N SER A 25 -14.14 1.64 3.12
CA SER A 25 -13.29 2.83 3.12
C SER A 25 -12.85 3.26 1.71
N LEU A 26 -12.67 2.30 0.80
CA LEU A 26 -12.39 2.56 -0.62
C LEU A 26 -13.64 3.02 -1.37
N LEU A 27 -14.82 2.46 -1.06
CA LEU A 27 -16.09 2.82 -1.67
C LEU A 27 -16.62 4.19 -1.21
N MET A 28 -16.20 4.66 -0.04
CA MET A 28 -16.54 5.99 0.48
C MET A 28 -15.76 7.12 -0.19
N GLN A 29 -14.76 6.82 -1.03
CA GLN A 29 -13.96 7.84 -1.69
C GLN A 29 -14.77 8.64 -2.70
N ASP A 30 -14.48 9.93 -2.80
CA ASP A 30 -15.14 10.87 -3.72
C ASP A 30 -14.70 10.71 -5.20
N THR A 31 -13.82 9.73 -5.46
CA THR A 31 -13.36 9.35 -6.80
C THR A 31 -13.08 7.86 -6.89
N TYR A 32 -13.35 7.28 -8.06
CA TYR A 32 -13.00 5.89 -8.42
C TYR A 32 -11.98 5.84 -9.57
N ASP A 33 -11.18 6.89 -9.75
CA ASP A 33 -10.15 6.95 -10.79
C ASP A 33 -8.88 6.16 -10.40
N PHE A 34 -9.09 4.93 -9.92
CA PHE A 34 -8.05 3.95 -9.62
C PHE A 34 -8.51 2.53 -9.99
N GLU A 35 -7.57 1.61 -10.14
CA GLU A 35 -7.90 0.19 -10.18
C GLU A 35 -7.63 -0.46 -8.83
N LEU A 36 -8.42 -1.48 -8.50
CA LEU A 36 -8.22 -2.32 -7.32
C LEU A 36 -7.78 -3.71 -7.78
N ILE A 37 -6.71 -4.24 -7.20
CA ILE A 37 -6.26 -5.61 -7.41
C ILE A 37 -6.37 -6.35 -6.09
N ILE A 38 -7.23 -7.36 -6.04
CA ILE A 38 -7.30 -8.29 -4.91
C ILE A 38 -6.16 -9.29 -5.08
N ALA A 39 -5.15 -9.21 -4.24
CA ALA A 39 -4.00 -10.11 -4.22
C ALA A 39 -4.19 -11.19 -3.16
N ASP A 40 -4.80 -12.32 -3.56
CA ASP A 40 -5.11 -13.44 -2.66
C ASP A 40 -3.96 -14.47 -2.69
N ASP A 41 -3.26 -14.61 -1.58
CA ASP A 41 -2.12 -15.52 -1.44
C ASP A 41 -2.53 -16.98 -1.18
N GLY A 42 -3.51 -17.47 -1.93
CA GLY A 42 -3.94 -18.86 -1.87
C GLY A 42 -4.88 -19.17 -0.70
N SER A 43 -5.80 -18.27 -0.39
CA SER A 43 -6.84 -18.52 0.62
C SER A 43 -7.63 -19.78 0.30
N PRO A 44 -7.93 -20.61 1.34
CA PRO A 44 -8.70 -21.85 1.16
C PRO A 44 -10.16 -21.59 0.79
N GLU A 45 -10.71 -20.43 1.18
CA GLU A 45 -12.07 -20.01 0.84
C GLU A 45 -12.07 -19.11 -0.42
N ASP A 46 -13.22 -19.07 -1.10
CA ASP A 46 -13.44 -18.15 -2.21
C ASP A 46 -13.98 -16.80 -1.69
N TYR A 47 -13.12 -15.82 -1.62
CA TYR A 47 -13.48 -14.43 -1.27
C TYR A 47 -13.79 -13.59 -2.51
N TRP A 48 -13.40 -14.04 -3.71
CA TRP A 48 -13.46 -13.24 -4.92
C TRP A 48 -14.88 -12.92 -5.38
N ASN A 49 -15.73 -13.95 -5.46
CA ASN A 49 -17.08 -13.75 -5.99
C ASN A 49 -17.90 -12.80 -5.13
N ASP A 50 -17.82 -12.94 -3.81
CA ASP A 50 -18.49 -12.06 -2.85
C ASP A 50 -17.93 -10.63 -2.91
N THR A 51 -16.60 -10.47 -2.93
CA THR A 51 -15.93 -9.17 -3.03
C THR A 51 -16.31 -8.46 -4.33
N ARG A 52 -16.25 -9.14 -5.47
CA ARG A 52 -16.60 -8.56 -6.77
C ARG A 52 -18.08 -8.16 -6.84
N ALA A 53 -18.97 -9.00 -6.36
CA ALA A 53 -20.40 -8.70 -6.33
C ALA A 53 -20.69 -7.49 -5.43
N TYR A 54 -20.04 -7.42 -4.28
CA TYR A 54 -20.18 -6.29 -3.37
C TYR A 54 -19.71 -4.98 -3.98
N LEU A 55 -18.52 -4.94 -4.55
CA LEU A 55 -17.98 -3.75 -5.22
C LEU A 55 -18.88 -3.30 -6.37
N ALA A 56 -19.35 -4.24 -7.22
CA ALA A 56 -20.24 -3.94 -8.33
C ALA A 56 -21.58 -3.35 -7.86
N ALA A 57 -22.16 -3.86 -6.78
CA ALA A 57 -23.40 -3.33 -6.19
C ALA A 57 -23.27 -1.87 -5.72
N HIS A 58 -22.02 -1.41 -5.44
CA HIS A 58 -21.69 -0.03 -5.07
C HIS A 58 -21.11 0.79 -6.23
N GLY A 59 -21.23 0.29 -7.47
CA GLY A 59 -20.81 1.01 -8.68
C GLY A 59 -19.31 0.94 -8.99
N PHE A 60 -18.52 0.17 -8.22
CA PHE A 60 -17.10 -0.01 -8.49
C PHE A 60 -16.85 -1.32 -9.26
N THR A 61 -16.41 -1.21 -10.51
CA THR A 61 -16.21 -2.38 -11.41
C THR A 61 -14.77 -2.55 -11.89
N ASN A 62 -13.87 -1.56 -11.63
CA ASN A 62 -12.47 -1.62 -12.03
C ASN A 62 -11.65 -2.45 -11.04
N VAL A 63 -12.01 -3.72 -10.89
CA VAL A 63 -11.37 -4.67 -9.97
C VAL A 63 -10.89 -5.93 -10.68
N ARG A 64 -9.69 -6.40 -10.31
CA ARG A 64 -9.09 -7.64 -10.82
C ARG A 64 -8.61 -8.54 -9.68
N LEU A 65 -8.48 -9.83 -9.97
CA LEU A 65 -7.96 -10.84 -9.05
C LEU A 65 -6.57 -11.30 -9.47
N SER A 66 -5.62 -11.25 -8.55
CA SER A 66 -4.36 -11.98 -8.59
C SER A 66 -4.41 -13.05 -7.49
N LYS A 67 -4.52 -14.34 -7.87
CA LYS A 67 -4.65 -15.44 -6.89
C LYS A 67 -3.54 -16.45 -7.03
N ASN A 68 -2.80 -16.68 -5.96
CA ASN A 68 -1.85 -17.77 -5.85
C ASN A 68 -2.54 -19.10 -5.58
N LYS A 69 -1.94 -20.19 -6.00
CA LYS A 69 -2.48 -21.55 -5.74
C LYS A 69 -2.31 -21.97 -4.28
N VAL A 70 -1.26 -21.49 -3.64
CA VAL A 70 -0.90 -21.73 -2.24
C VAL A 70 -0.25 -20.48 -1.68
N ASN A 71 -0.19 -20.36 -0.36
CA ASN A 71 0.47 -19.25 0.32
C ASN A 71 1.97 -19.24 0.02
N GLN A 72 2.44 -18.20 -0.66
CA GLN A 72 3.83 -17.99 -1.06
C GLN A 72 4.50 -16.85 -0.28
N GLY A 73 3.73 -16.11 0.52
CA GLY A 73 4.20 -14.96 1.28
C GLY A 73 4.00 -13.64 0.56
N THR A 74 4.13 -12.53 1.31
CA THR A 74 3.71 -11.20 0.84
C THR A 74 4.52 -10.71 -0.35
N VAL A 75 5.81 -11.03 -0.42
CA VAL A 75 6.69 -10.62 -1.55
C VAL A 75 6.21 -11.22 -2.87
N THR A 76 5.97 -12.54 -2.93
CA THR A 76 5.52 -13.20 -4.15
C THR A 76 4.09 -12.79 -4.49
N ASN A 77 3.22 -12.65 -3.49
CA ASN A 77 1.85 -12.22 -3.69
C ASN A 77 1.78 -10.79 -4.28
N MET A 78 2.55 -9.87 -3.71
CA MET A 78 2.65 -8.51 -4.21
C MET A 78 3.27 -8.46 -5.60
N LEU A 79 4.32 -9.26 -5.86
CA LEU A 79 4.96 -9.35 -7.19
C LEU A 79 3.93 -9.68 -8.28
N HIS A 80 3.15 -10.76 -8.10
CA HIS A 80 2.15 -11.17 -9.10
C HIS A 80 1.05 -10.11 -9.28
N ALA A 81 0.67 -9.41 -8.21
CA ALA A 81 -0.31 -8.33 -8.30
C ALA A 81 0.25 -7.11 -9.05
N VAL A 82 1.51 -6.72 -8.79
CA VAL A 82 2.17 -5.60 -9.49
C VAL A 82 2.40 -5.92 -10.97
N GLU A 83 2.69 -7.18 -11.33
CA GLU A 83 2.75 -7.62 -12.73
C GLU A 83 1.41 -7.47 -13.45
N LEU A 84 0.30 -7.70 -12.74
CA LEU A 84 -1.06 -7.52 -13.26
C LEU A 84 -1.45 -6.04 -13.34
N ALA A 85 -0.88 -5.16 -12.52
CA ALA A 85 -1.24 -3.76 -12.39
C ALA A 85 -1.03 -2.96 -13.68
N SER A 86 -1.95 -2.03 -13.97
CA SER A 86 -1.85 -1.10 -15.11
C SER A 86 -1.53 0.33 -14.69
N GLY A 87 -1.66 0.66 -13.40
CA GLY A 87 -1.32 1.96 -12.86
C GLY A 87 0.16 2.28 -12.94
N GLN A 88 0.49 3.55 -13.10
CA GLN A 88 1.87 4.02 -13.03
C GLN A 88 2.42 3.93 -11.61
N TRP A 89 1.58 4.13 -10.61
CA TRP A 89 1.93 4.00 -9.19
C TRP A 89 1.16 2.88 -8.52
N ILE A 90 1.78 2.31 -7.49
CA ILE A 90 1.25 1.22 -6.68
C ILE A 90 1.12 1.69 -5.24
N ALA A 91 -0.03 1.44 -4.61
CA ALA A 91 -0.25 1.53 -3.17
C ALA A 91 -0.71 0.18 -2.64
N GLY A 92 -0.30 -0.19 -1.43
CA GLY A 92 -0.71 -1.42 -0.75
C GLY A 92 -1.73 -1.13 0.35
N ILE A 93 -2.69 -2.03 0.55
CA ILE A 93 -3.63 -2.03 1.67
C ILE A 93 -3.92 -3.48 2.06
N SER A 94 -4.27 -3.73 3.31
CA SER A 94 -4.62 -5.06 3.81
C SER A 94 -5.96 -5.04 4.53
N PRO A 95 -6.67 -6.18 4.65
CA PRO A 95 -7.88 -6.25 5.46
C PRO A 95 -7.61 -5.78 6.90
N GLY A 96 -8.37 -4.76 7.35
CA GLY A 96 -8.16 -4.05 8.62
C GLY A 96 -7.49 -2.70 8.48
N ASP A 97 -6.90 -2.37 7.32
CA ASP A 97 -6.47 -1.00 7.01
C ASP A 97 -7.62 -0.21 6.38
N TYR A 98 -7.62 1.10 6.58
CA TYR A 98 -8.66 2.00 6.07
C TYR A 98 -8.06 3.22 5.41
N VAL A 99 -8.69 3.67 4.32
CA VAL A 99 -8.40 5.01 3.77
C VAL A 99 -9.00 6.06 4.70
N TYR A 100 -8.21 7.05 5.10
CA TYR A 100 -8.49 7.93 6.24
C TYR A 100 -9.74 8.80 6.06
N ASP A 101 -9.87 9.51 4.93
CA ASP A 101 -11.03 10.35 4.65
C ASP A 101 -11.51 10.21 3.20
N VAL A 102 -12.69 10.76 2.90
CA VAL A 102 -13.36 10.64 1.60
C VAL A 102 -12.60 11.29 0.44
N SER A 103 -11.65 12.17 0.70
CA SER A 103 -10.86 12.90 -0.31
C SER A 103 -9.43 12.39 -0.46
N THR A 104 -9.04 11.36 0.32
CA THR A 104 -7.66 10.87 0.36
C THR A 104 -7.18 10.41 -1.02
N ILE A 105 -7.96 9.57 -1.72
CA ILE A 105 -7.55 9.04 -3.04
C ILE A 105 -7.46 10.17 -4.08
N ARG A 106 -8.38 11.13 -4.07
CA ARG A 106 -8.32 12.29 -4.98
C ARG A 106 -7.03 13.07 -4.75
N TRP A 107 -6.73 13.38 -3.50
CA TRP A 107 -5.51 14.10 -3.15
C TRP A 107 -4.24 13.34 -3.59
N VAL A 108 -4.20 12.02 -3.36
CA VAL A 108 -3.09 11.15 -3.81
C VAL A 108 -2.93 11.22 -5.32
N LEU A 109 -4.02 11.11 -6.08
CA LEU A 109 -3.98 11.18 -7.53
C LEU A 109 -3.44 12.53 -8.04
N ASP A 110 -3.88 13.63 -7.43
CA ASP A 110 -3.43 14.98 -7.80
C ASP A 110 -1.93 15.16 -7.47
N MET A 111 -1.48 14.69 -6.32
CA MET A 111 -0.08 14.70 -5.91
C MET A 111 0.79 13.87 -6.87
N LEU A 112 0.38 12.64 -7.18
CA LEU A 112 1.11 11.75 -8.09
C LEU A 112 1.24 12.35 -9.50
N ARG A 113 0.18 12.96 -10.02
CA ARG A 113 0.18 13.62 -11.34
C ARG A 113 1.06 14.87 -11.35
N LYS A 114 1.05 15.64 -10.27
CA LYS A 114 1.81 16.88 -10.17
C LYS A 114 3.30 16.66 -9.98
N ASP A 115 3.66 15.81 -9.02
CA ASP A 115 5.03 15.70 -8.52
C ASP A 115 5.78 14.50 -9.10
N ALA A 116 5.06 13.51 -9.66
CA ALA A 116 5.60 12.28 -10.24
C ALA A 116 6.73 11.64 -9.40
N PRO A 117 6.54 11.39 -8.09
CA PRO A 117 7.58 10.87 -7.22
C PRO A 117 7.90 9.41 -7.57
N GLN A 118 9.17 9.00 -7.43
CA GLN A 118 9.55 7.59 -7.56
C GLN A 118 9.06 6.77 -6.36
N VAL A 119 9.17 7.33 -5.16
CA VAL A 119 8.61 6.79 -3.91
C VAL A 119 8.04 7.95 -3.13
N ALA A 120 6.82 7.79 -2.66
CA ALA A 120 6.15 8.75 -1.79
C ALA A 120 5.55 8.04 -0.58
N PHE A 121 5.46 8.74 0.53
CA PHE A 121 4.69 8.25 1.68
C PHE A 121 3.97 9.40 2.38
N GLY A 122 2.88 9.04 3.06
CA GLY A 122 2.08 9.96 3.86
C GLY A 122 2.24 9.71 5.35
N LYS A 123 1.18 9.92 6.09
CA LYS A 123 1.04 9.56 7.50
C LYS A 123 0.04 8.43 7.64
N ALA A 124 0.20 7.57 8.66
CA ALA A 124 -0.82 6.64 9.09
C ALA A 124 -1.25 6.95 10.53
N ALA A 125 -2.54 6.76 10.81
CA ALA A 125 -3.05 6.74 12.17
C ALA A 125 -3.22 5.28 12.60
N TYR A 126 -2.57 4.90 13.68
CA TYR A 126 -2.62 3.54 14.21
C TYR A 126 -3.74 3.42 15.24
N TYR A 127 -4.54 2.37 15.12
CA TYR A 127 -5.65 2.11 16.03
C TYR A 127 -5.63 0.67 16.54
N ARG A 128 -6.06 0.49 17.79
CA ARG A 128 -6.43 -0.82 18.33
C ARG A 128 -7.95 -0.87 18.44
N GLN A 129 -8.54 -1.96 17.95
CA GLN A 129 -9.94 -2.23 18.16
C GLN A 129 -10.12 -2.97 19.49
N GLU A 130 -10.95 -2.43 20.37
CA GLU A 130 -11.35 -3.07 21.63
C GLU A 130 -12.45 -4.10 21.38
N ALA A 131 -12.74 -4.93 22.38
CA ALA A 131 -13.73 -6.00 22.27
C ALA A 131 -15.17 -5.50 22.02
N ASP A 132 -15.47 -4.27 22.34
CA ASP A 132 -16.77 -3.61 22.09
C ASP A 132 -16.83 -2.92 20.71
N GLY A 133 -15.78 -3.01 19.91
CA GLY A 133 -15.66 -2.37 18.61
C GLY A 133 -15.10 -0.95 18.64
N THR A 134 -14.84 -0.37 19.81
CA THR A 134 -14.26 0.97 19.95
C THR A 134 -12.85 1.00 19.35
N LEU A 135 -12.55 2.02 18.53
CA LEU A 135 -11.21 2.27 18.01
C LEU A 135 -10.46 3.23 18.94
N VAL A 136 -9.34 2.77 19.47
CA VAL A 136 -8.44 3.55 20.33
C VAL A 136 -7.18 3.88 19.54
N GLN A 137 -6.96 5.17 19.31
CA GLN A 137 -5.75 5.62 18.60
C GLN A 137 -4.51 5.30 19.43
N LEU A 138 -3.52 4.69 18.79
CA LEU A 138 -2.23 4.39 19.38
C LEU A 138 -1.23 5.50 19.03
N PRO A 139 -0.31 5.84 19.97
CA PRO A 139 0.82 6.69 19.63
C PRO A 139 1.77 5.90 18.71
N GLY A 140 2.32 6.57 17.73
CA GLY A 140 3.32 6.02 16.84
C GLY A 140 3.28 6.70 15.48
N GLU A 141 4.44 6.82 14.90
CA GLU A 141 4.64 7.29 13.53
C GLU A 141 5.77 6.47 12.92
N THR A 142 5.68 6.21 11.62
CA THR A 142 6.77 5.65 10.83
C THR A 142 7.02 6.54 9.61
N PRO A 143 8.28 6.87 9.30
CA PRO A 143 9.46 6.68 10.16
C PRO A 143 9.42 7.60 11.40
N PHE A 144 10.18 7.28 12.43
CA PHE A 144 10.28 8.11 13.66
C PHE A 144 10.83 9.50 13.38
N ASP A 145 11.77 9.60 12.43
CA ASP A 145 12.37 10.87 12.01
C ASP A 145 12.00 11.17 10.56
N ARG A 146 11.04 12.06 10.36
CA ARG A 146 10.58 12.49 9.03
C ARG A 146 11.38 13.67 8.47
N THR A 147 12.18 14.35 9.31
CA THR A 147 12.93 15.55 8.91
C THR A 147 13.80 15.36 7.68
N PRO A 148 14.54 14.23 7.51
CA PRO A 148 15.41 14.06 6.35
C PRO A 148 14.67 13.80 5.03
N TYR A 149 13.34 13.60 5.06
CA TYR A 149 12.49 13.41 3.88
C TYR A 149 11.81 14.69 3.39
N ASP A 150 12.04 15.82 4.10
CA ASP A 150 11.51 17.14 3.73
C ASP A 150 12.01 17.54 2.33
N ALA A 151 11.11 18.06 1.49
CA ALA A 151 11.43 18.42 0.11
C ALA A 151 12.50 19.51 0.01
N ASP A 152 12.53 20.44 0.96
CA ASP A 152 13.47 21.56 1.01
C ASP A 152 14.80 21.18 1.65
N HIS A 153 14.84 20.09 2.44
CA HIS A 153 15.99 19.67 3.24
C HIS A 153 16.31 18.18 3.11
N TYR A 154 16.04 17.58 1.93
CA TYR A 154 16.22 16.17 1.69
C TYR A 154 17.65 15.69 1.98
N ASP A 155 17.80 14.76 2.95
CA ASP A 155 19.09 14.21 3.37
C ASP A 155 19.15 12.68 3.28
N ASN A 156 19.49 12.18 2.10
CA ASN A 156 19.61 10.74 1.86
C ASN A 156 20.65 10.06 2.76
N LYS A 157 21.70 10.76 3.20
CA LYS A 157 22.74 10.19 4.08
C LYS A 157 22.13 9.86 5.46
N THR A 158 21.35 10.77 6.01
CA THR A 158 20.63 10.55 7.28
C THR A 158 19.56 9.48 7.12
N ILE A 159 18.77 9.47 6.03
CA ILE A 159 17.79 8.42 5.72
C ILE A 159 18.47 7.04 5.73
N ARG A 160 19.56 6.88 4.99
CA ARG A 160 20.29 5.60 4.93
C ARG A 160 20.81 5.17 6.30
N ARG A 161 21.36 6.09 7.08
CA ARG A 161 21.83 5.82 8.43
C ARG A 161 20.68 5.35 9.32
N ASN A 162 19.56 6.05 9.31
CA ASN A 162 18.39 5.75 10.13
C ASN A 162 17.82 4.37 9.79
N VAL A 163 17.66 4.10 8.50
CA VAL A 163 17.16 2.80 8.00
C VAL A 163 18.10 1.64 8.36
N LEU A 164 19.43 1.82 8.23
CA LEU A 164 20.40 0.73 8.41
C LEU A 164 20.77 0.48 9.88
N LEU A 165 20.82 1.53 10.70
CA LEU A 165 21.31 1.42 12.07
C LEU A 165 20.21 1.44 13.13
N TYR A 166 19.08 2.08 12.84
CA TYR A 166 17.98 2.26 13.80
C TYR A 166 16.68 1.58 13.41
N ASP A 167 16.69 0.88 12.26
CA ASP A 167 15.50 0.19 11.74
C ASP A 167 14.31 1.14 11.49
N ASP A 168 14.60 2.41 11.22
CA ASP A 168 13.62 3.47 11.01
C ASP A 168 13.01 3.35 9.59
N GLY A 169 12.11 2.37 9.43
CA GLY A 169 11.44 2.05 8.18
C GLY A 169 10.12 2.79 8.02
N ILE A 170 9.67 2.90 6.77
CA ILE A 170 8.35 3.42 6.42
C ILE A 170 7.40 2.24 6.28
N SER A 171 6.19 2.34 6.86
CA SER A 171 5.16 1.31 6.74
C SER A 171 4.67 1.17 5.30
N GLY A 172 4.40 -0.07 4.87
CA GLY A 172 3.92 -0.35 3.52
C GLY A 172 2.59 0.32 3.18
N VAL A 173 1.68 0.43 4.16
CA VAL A 173 0.36 1.05 3.98
C VAL A 173 0.44 2.57 3.73
N GLU A 174 1.52 3.22 4.17
CA GLU A 174 1.74 4.66 3.96
C GLU A 174 2.37 4.97 2.60
N THR A 175 2.87 3.94 1.89
CA THR A 175 3.83 4.13 0.80
C THR A 175 3.20 3.92 -0.58
N MET A 176 3.57 4.80 -1.50
CA MET A 176 3.27 4.70 -2.93
C MET A 176 4.57 4.59 -3.72
N TYR A 177 4.61 3.69 -4.68
CA TYR A 177 5.80 3.39 -5.47
C TYR A 177 5.54 3.60 -6.96
N ASP A 178 6.51 4.16 -7.70
CA ASP A 178 6.54 3.94 -9.14
C ASP A 178 6.51 2.43 -9.42
N ARG A 179 5.61 1.99 -10.30
CA ARG A 179 5.37 0.56 -10.55
C ARG A 179 6.60 -0.16 -11.08
N ALA A 180 7.35 0.45 -12.01
CA ALA A 180 8.52 -0.21 -12.59
C ALA A 180 9.63 -0.38 -11.56
N LEU A 181 9.82 0.63 -10.72
CA LEU A 181 10.79 0.61 -9.64
C LEU A 181 10.43 -0.45 -8.59
N PHE A 182 9.15 -0.53 -8.20
CA PHE A 182 8.70 -1.51 -7.22
C PHE A 182 8.76 -2.94 -7.76
N LEU A 183 8.38 -3.13 -9.02
CA LEU A 183 8.49 -4.42 -9.70
C LEU A 183 9.94 -4.95 -9.71
N ASP A 184 10.92 -4.09 -10.05
CA ASP A 184 12.35 -4.44 -10.01
C ASP A 184 12.81 -4.87 -8.60
N ALA A 185 12.35 -4.17 -7.56
CA ALA A 185 12.65 -4.53 -6.17
C ALA A 185 12.05 -5.88 -5.78
N LEU A 186 10.75 -6.08 -6.05
CA LEU A 186 10.06 -7.34 -5.75
C LEU A 186 10.68 -8.53 -6.48
N GLN A 187 11.07 -8.38 -7.74
CA GLN A 187 11.78 -9.43 -8.50
C GLN A 187 13.11 -9.81 -7.85
N LYS A 188 13.86 -8.83 -7.34
CA LYS A 188 15.12 -9.08 -6.62
C LYS A 188 14.92 -9.73 -5.25
N MET A 189 13.80 -9.46 -4.59
CA MET A 189 13.44 -10.03 -3.29
C MET A 189 12.85 -11.44 -3.44
N ASN A 190 12.14 -11.72 -4.53
CA ASN A 190 11.46 -12.98 -4.76
C ASN A 190 12.40 -14.18 -4.67
N GLY A 191 12.00 -15.20 -3.90
CA GLY A 191 12.81 -16.38 -3.62
C GLY A 191 13.92 -16.17 -2.57
N ARG A 192 14.12 -14.94 -2.07
CA ARG A 192 15.10 -14.60 -1.02
C ARG A 192 14.43 -14.10 0.26
N VAL A 193 13.36 -13.34 0.10
CA VAL A 193 12.56 -12.81 1.20
C VAL A 193 11.12 -13.28 0.97
N ARG A 194 10.49 -13.86 1.97
CA ARG A 194 9.13 -14.38 1.85
C ARG A 194 8.09 -13.33 2.26
N PHE A 195 8.40 -12.55 3.30
CA PHE A 195 7.52 -11.54 3.90
C PHE A 195 8.21 -10.18 3.90
N ALA A 196 7.46 -9.11 4.18
CA ALA A 196 7.94 -7.73 4.24
C ALA A 196 8.33 -7.17 2.84
N GLU A 197 7.36 -7.10 1.94
CA GLU A 197 7.50 -6.47 0.60
C GLU A 197 7.85 -4.97 0.70
N ASP A 198 7.49 -4.31 1.80
CA ASP A 198 7.84 -2.93 2.16
C ASP A 198 9.33 -2.73 2.43
N PHE A 199 10.08 -3.82 2.61
CA PHE A 199 11.55 -3.78 2.63
C PHE A 199 12.14 -3.15 1.35
N ALA A 200 11.37 -3.09 0.27
CA ALA A 200 11.71 -2.36 -0.95
C ALA A 200 12.09 -0.90 -0.66
N THR A 201 11.39 -0.23 0.29
CA THR A 201 11.68 1.14 0.69
C THR A 201 13.10 1.30 1.24
N ARG A 202 13.56 0.32 2.03
CA ARG A 202 14.95 0.27 2.54
C ARG A 202 15.97 0.10 1.42
N MET A 203 15.65 -0.77 0.45
CA MET A 203 16.50 -0.95 -0.74
C MET A 203 16.61 0.36 -1.53
N PHE A 204 15.53 1.12 -1.66
CA PHE A 204 15.53 2.42 -2.33
C PHE A 204 16.35 3.45 -1.57
N ALA A 205 16.17 3.57 -0.25
CA ALA A 205 16.97 4.46 0.60
C ALA A 205 18.47 4.18 0.47
N VAL A 206 18.87 2.90 0.50
CA VAL A 206 20.29 2.49 0.34
C VAL A 206 20.83 2.83 -1.04
N ARG A 207 20.02 2.70 -2.08
CA ARG A 207 20.38 3.01 -3.48
C ARG A 207 20.36 4.51 -3.78
N GLY A 208 19.90 5.36 -2.86
CA GLY A 208 19.79 6.80 -3.05
C GLY A 208 18.62 7.22 -3.93
N VAL A 209 17.59 6.37 -4.06
CA VAL A 209 16.34 6.73 -4.72
C VAL A 209 15.64 7.79 -3.88
N PRO A 210 15.20 8.92 -4.46
CA PRO A 210 14.46 9.93 -3.71
C PRO A 210 13.14 9.39 -3.16
N ILE A 211 12.96 9.55 -1.84
CA ILE A 211 11.74 9.19 -1.12
C ILE A 211 11.14 10.48 -0.57
N ARG A 212 9.91 10.80 -0.95
CA ARG A 212 9.26 12.05 -0.55
C ARG A 212 8.20 11.81 0.52
N CYS A 213 8.27 12.60 1.59
CA CYS A 213 7.23 12.66 2.61
C CYS A 213 6.18 13.72 2.26
N TYR A 214 4.92 13.37 2.47
CA TYR A 214 3.79 14.29 2.34
C TYR A 214 3.04 14.36 3.66
N ASP A 215 2.83 15.57 4.17
CA ASP A 215 2.21 15.80 5.49
C ASP A 215 0.68 15.64 5.42
N ARG A 216 0.23 14.42 5.06
CA ARG A 216 -1.18 14.04 5.02
C ARG A 216 -1.35 12.56 5.40
N ILE A 217 -2.46 12.26 6.12
CA ILE A 217 -2.91 10.91 6.45
C ILE A 217 -3.70 10.32 5.28
#